data_86bf2abec294ea8a3cca1c316c136249
#
_entry.id   86bf2abec294ea8a3cca1c316c136249
#
_cell.length_a   1.000
_cell.length_b   1.000
_cell.length_c   1.000
_cell.angle_alpha   90.00
_cell.angle_beta   90.00
_cell.angle_gamma   90.00
#
_symmetry.space_group_name_H-M   'P 1'
#
loop_
_entity.id
_entity.type
_entity.pdbx_description
1 polymer ?
#
loop_
_entity_poly.entity_id
_entity_poly.type
_entity_poly.pdbx_seq_one_letter_code
_entity_poly.pdbx_strand_id
1 'polypeptide(L)'
;MSGLGTPRPPELSDALETAEGRIDALETALRDGEDVEGVRFVSVVFDQAPPFRITLRGCAFERCVFPAGAGDRAPFDFIDCAFRGCDLSGLNLERAALHRVSLTECRATGASFVEASLRDAAFSGCQMDYSLFALARLERVQMARCSLAQAVFTDAKFQSVHWESCRLTGADLCGVRLKGMDLRTNDLTAMVLRDLREVSGAVLSAEQACLLAALLGAQVKI
;
A
#
# COMPACT_ATOMS: atom_id res chain seq x y z
N MET A 1 -23.11 9.99 -11.00
CA MET A 1 -22.16 8.94 -10.53
C MET A 1 -21.00 8.90 -11.50
N SER A 2 -19.97 9.73 -11.25
CA SER A 2 -18.74 9.71 -12.05
C SER A 2 -18.01 8.41 -11.71
N GLY A 3 -17.75 7.57 -12.71
CA GLY A 3 -17.06 6.31 -12.55
C GLY A 3 -15.69 6.53 -11.92
N LEU A 4 -15.62 6.25 -10.64
CA LEU A 4 -14.35 6.17 -9.91
C LEU A 4 -13.57 5.02 -10.54
N GLY A 5 -12.46 5.34 -11.19
CA GLY A 5 -11.69 4.33 -11.92
C GLY A 5 -11.17 3.24 -10.99
N THR A 6 -11.62 2.02 -11.21
CA THR A 6 -11.04 0.85 -10.54
C THR A 6 -9.58 0.69 -10.94
N PRO A 7 -8.70 0.20 -10.04
CA PRO A 7 -7.33 -0.14 -10.39
C PRO A 7 -7.30 -1.14 -11.54
N ARG A 8 -6.37 -0.95 -12.47
CA ARG A 8 -6.09 -1.96 -13.48
C ARG A 8 -5.29 -3.09 -12.84
N PRO A 9 -5.65 -4.36 -13.07
CA PRO A 9 -4.88 -5.48 -12.55
C PRO A 9 -3.48 -5.52 -13.20
N PRO A 10 -2.52 -6.21 -12.57
CA PRO A 10 -1.23 -6.50 -13.17
C PRO A 10 -1.42 -7.28 -14.49
N GLU A 11 -0.64 -6.93 -15.50
CA GLU A 11 -0.56 -7.66 -16.76
C GLU A 11 0.54 -8.74 -16.62
N LEU A 12 0.16 -9.96 -16.24
CA LEU A 12 1.08 -11.08 -16.10
C LEU A 12 1.02 -11.96 -17.34
N SER A 13 2.17 -12.47 -17.78
CA SER A 13 2.23 -13.50 -18.83
C SER A 13 1.62 -14.81 -18.33
N ASP A 14 0.91 -15.54 -19.19
CA ASP A 14 0.40 -16.88 -18.88
C ASP A 14 1.52 -17.91 -18.66
N ALA A 15 2.73 -17.64 -19.17
CA ALA A 15 3.90 -18.49 -19.08
C ALA A 15 5.01 -17.79 -18.28
N LEU A 16 4.81 -17.62 -16.96
CA LEU A 16 5.88 -17.14 -16.09
C LEU A 16 6.92 -18.24 -15.86
N GLU A 17 8.18 -17.92 -16.05
CA GLU A 17 9.27 -18.80 -15.64
C GLU A 17 9.26 -18.93 -14.11
N THR A 18 9.18 -20.16 -13.57
CA THR A 18 9.11 -20.39 -12.13
C THR A 18 10.51 -20.52 -11.55
N ALA A 19 10.86 -19.61 -10.65
CA ALA A 19 12.07 -19.66 -9.84
C ALA A 19 11.74 -20.29 -8.46
N GLU A 20 11.63 -21.61 -8.41
CA GLU A 20 11.63 -22.36 -7.15
C GLU A 20 13.07 -22.62 -6.71
N GLY A 21 13.53 -21.93 -5.66
CA GLY A 21 14.84 -22.19 -5.06
C GLY A 21 16.06 -21.89 -5.96
N ARG A 22 15.89 -21.29 -7.14
CA ARG A 22 16.98 -20.79 -7.97
C ARG A 22 17.26 -19.33 -7.66
N ILE A 23 17.87 -19.14 -6.52
CA ILE A 23 18.31 -17.82 -6.04
C ILE A 23 19.49 -17.31 -6.89
N ASP A 24 20.36 -18.20 -7.39
CA ASP A 24 21.64 -17.84 -8.00
C ASP A 24 21.55 -16.87 -9.19
N ALA A 25 20.63 -17.10 -10.14
CA ALA A 25 20.45 -16.20 -11.29
C ALA A 25 19.81 -14.87 -10.88
N LEU A 26 18.86 -14.92 -9.96
CA LEU A 26 18.22 -13.72 -9.39
C LEU A 26 19.21 -12.94 -8.52
N GLU A 27 19.97 -13.61 -7.66
CA GLU A 27 21.01 -12.95 -6.84
C GLU A 27 22.06 -12.29 -7.71
N THR A 28 22.39 -12.89 -8.85
CA THR A 28 23.29 -12.29 -9.83
C THR A 28 22.68 -11.05 -10.45
N ALA A 29 21.44 -11.11 -10.95
CA ALA A 29 20.72 -9.95 -11.49
C ALA A 29 20.56 -8.84 -10.43
N LEU A 30 20.20 -9.21 -9.20
CA LEU A 30 20.08 -8.26 -8.09
C LEU A 30 21.42 -7.63 -7.71
N ARG A 31 22.52 -8.40 -7.77
CA ARG A 31 23.90 -7.92 -7.50
C ARG A 31 24.41 -7.00 -8.59
N ASP A 32 24.11 -7.32 -9.83
CA ASP A 32 24.61 -6.59 -11.00
C ASP A 32 23.71 -5.39 -11.34
N GLY A 33 22.57 -5.24 -10.67
CA GLY A 33 21.64 -4.13 -10.86
C GLY A 33 20.79 -4.29 -12.12
N GLU A 34 20.55 -5.51 -12.56
CA GLU A 34 19.72 -5.81 -13.73
C GLU A 34 18.22 -5.88 -13.34
N ASP A 35 17.36 -5.37 -14.22
CA ASP A 35 15.91 -5.52 -14.08
C ASP A 35 15.51 -6.99 -14.29
N VAL A 36 14.43 -7.40 -13.59
CA VAL A 36 13.91 -8.77 -13.67
C VAL A 36 12.50 -8.75 -14.26
N GLU A 37 12.26 -9.60 -15.26
CA GLU A 37 10.98 -9.61 -15.96
C GLU A 37 10.41 -11.04 -16.10
N GLY A 38 9.08 -11.16 -15.89
CA GLY A 38 8.32 -12.36 -16.24
C GLY A 38 8.59 -13.57 -15.35
N VAL A 39 8.96 -13.38 -14.09
CA VAL A 39 9.33 -14.47 -13.18
C VAL A 39 8.29 -14.66 -12.09
N ARG A 40 7.98 -15.92 -11.77
CA ARG A 40 7.23 -16.32 -10.59
C ARG A 40 8.18 -16.79 -9.49
N PHE A 41 8.16 -16.09 -8.37
CA PHE A 41 8.91 -16.42 -7.17
C PHE A 41 7.99 -17.13 -6.15
N VAL A 42 8.39 -18.29 -5.68
CA VAL A 42 7.61 -19.06 -4.72
C VAL A 42 8.45 -19.38 -3.50
N SER A 43 8.02 -18.90 -2.33
CA SER A 43 8.69 -19.13 -1.04
C SER A 43 10.16 -18.69 -1.04
N VAL A 44 10.46 -17.62 -1.75
CA VAL A 44 11.82 -17.04 -1.82
C VAL A 44 12.00 -16.08 -0.66
N VAL A 45 13.15 -16.15 0.01
CA VAL A 45 13.58 -15.18 1.00
C VAL A 45 14.66 -14.29 0.37
N PHE A 46 14.37 -13.01 0.27
CA PHE A 46 15.33 -12.00 -0.19
C PHE A 46 16.11 -11.51 1.03
N ASP A 47 17.27 -12.10 1.29
CA ASP A 47 18.05 -11.82 2.52
C ASP A 47 18.66 -10.44 2.54
N GLN A 48 18.93 -9.86 1.37
CA GLN A 48 19.56 -8.56 1.24
C GLN A 48 18.85 -7.70 0.20
N ALA A 49 18.83 -6.40 0.45
CA ALA A 49 18.42 -5.45 -0.56
C ALA A 49 19.52 -5.31 -1.61
N PRO A 50 19.17 -5.21 -2.90
CA PRO A 50 20.14 -4.94 -3.94
C PRO A 50 20.85 -3.58 -3.69
N PRO A 51 22.13 -3.45 -4.06
CA PRO A 51 22.87 -2.21 -3.87
C PRO A 51 22.39 -1.07 -4.78
N PHE A 52 21.61 -1.40 -5.79
CA PHE A 52 21.00 -0.47 -6.75
C PHE A 52 19.49 -0.66 -6.76
N ARG A 53 18.76 0.39 -7.17
CA ARG A 53 17.33 0.25 -7.44
C ARG A 53 17.16 -0.56 -8.72
N ILE A 54 16.34 -1.60 -8.64
CA ILE A 54 15.98 -2.45 -9.76
C ILE A 54 14.48 -2.41 -10.02
N THR A 55 14.08 -2.68 -11.25
CA THR A 55 12.68 -2.84 -11.62
C THR A 55 12.32 -4.32 -11.73
N LEU A 56 11.27 -4.71 -11.02
CA LEU A 56 10.64 -6.03 -11.15
C LEU A 56 9.37 -5.85 -11.98
N ARG A 57 9.34 -6.44 -13.17
CA ARG A 57 8.26 -6.26 -14.14
C ARG A 57 7.58 -7.58 -14.49
N GLY A 58 6.23 -7.58 -14.50
CA GLY A 58 5.47 -8.76 -14.87
C GLY A 58 5.73 -9.97 -13.96
N CYS A 59 6.09 -9.74 -12.70
CA CYS A 59 6.48 -10.79 -11.76
C CYS A 59 5.34 -11.16 -10.81
N ALA A 60 5.34 -12.44 -10.41
CA ALA A 60 4.45 -12.95 -9.37
C ALA A 60 5.25 -13.44 -8.16
N PHE A 61 4.83 -13.06 -6.97
CA PHE A 61 5.45 -13.42 -5.70
C PHE A 61 4.45 -14.17 -4.83
N GLU A 62 4.77 -15.39 -4.45
CA GLU A 62 3.94 -16.24 -3.61
C GLU A 62 4.71 -16.65 -2.35
N ARG A 63 4.22 -16.26 -1.16
CA ARG A 63 4.84 -16.56 0.13
C ARG A 63 6.33 -16.17 0.22
N CYS A 64 6.69 -15.09 -0.45
CA CYS A 64 8.05 -14.55 -0.41
C CYS A 64 8.24 -13.63 0.79
N VAL A 65 9.49 -13.50 1.24
CA VAL A 65 9.89 -12.59 2.31
C VAL A 65 10.86 -11.56 1.74
N PHE A 66 10.57 -10.28 1.95
CA PHE A 66 11.41 -9.17 1.51
C PHE A 66 12.24 -8.62 2.67
N PRO A 67 13.44 -8.07 2.41
CA PRO A 67 14.32 -7.60 3.46
C PRO A 67 13.77 -6.34 4.13
N ALA A 68 13.75 -6.33 5.45
CA ALA A 68 13.37 -5.15 6.22
C ALA A 68 14.52 -4.14 6.28
N GLY A 69 14.19 -2.84 6.32
CA GLY A 69 15.12 -1.78 6.72
C GLY A 69 16.32 -1.56 5.79
N ALA A 70 16.21 -1.85 4.51
CA ALA A 70 17.32 -1.78 3.60
C ALA A 70 17.69 -0.35 3.18
N GLY A 71 18.61 0.28 3.89
CA GLY A 71 19.37 1.46 3.46
C GLY A 71 18.54 2.74 3.20
N ASP A 72 19.22 3.79 2.71
CA ASP A 72 18.65 5.13 2.46
C ASP A 72 17.81 5.22 1.17
N ARG A 73 17.66 4.14 0.41
CA ARG A 73 16.93 4.13 -0.86
C ARG A 73 16.04 2.89 -0.99
N ALA A 74 14.87 3.06 -1.60
CA ALA A 74 14.03 1.93 -1.97
C ALA A 74 14.79 1.04 -2.99
N PRO A 75 14.90 -0.26 -2.71
CA PRO A 75 15.65 -1.16 -3.57
C PRO A 75 14.86 -1.58 -4.81
N PHE A 76 13.52 -1.44 -4.80
CA PHE A 76 12.65 -2.00 -5.83
C PHE A 76 11.64 -0.98 -6.38
N ASP A 77 11.46 -1.01 -7.70
CA ASP A 77 10.23 -0.58 -8.36
C ASP A 77 9.46 -1.81 -8.84
N PHE A 78 8.13 -1.79 -8.73
CA PHE A 78 7.27 -2.89 -9.13
C PHE A 78 6.30 -2.44 -10.22
N ILE A 79 6.34 -3.08 -11.37
CA ILE A 79 5.46 -2.80 -12.51
C ILE A 79 4.82 -4.12 -12.95
N ASP A 80 3.48 -4.15 -13.03
CA ASP A 80 2.75 -5.37 -13.38
C ASP A 80 3.08 -6.55 -12.46
N CYS A 81 3.09 -6.33 -11.14
CA CYS A 81 3.46 -7.35 -10.18
C CYS A 81 2.29 -7.78 -9.29
N ALA A 82 2.24 -9.07 -9.00
CA ALA A 82 1.27 -9.65 -8.07
C ALA A 82 1.96 -10.31 -6.88
N PHE A 83 1.47 -10.00 -5.67
CA PHE A 83 1.97 -10.55 -4.40
C PHE A 83 0.85 -11.30 -3.70
N ARG A 84 1.12 -12.52 -3.26
CA ARG A 84 0.18 -13.32 -2.48
C ARG A 84 0.86 -13.92 -1.26
N GLY A 85 0.33 -13.62 -0.07
CA GLY A 85 0.83 -14.16 1.20
C GLY A 85 2.29 -13.83 1.49
N CYS A 86 2.79 -12.71 0.95
CA CYS A 86 4.18 -12.28 1.13
C CYS A 86 4.37 -11.48 2.40
N ASP A 87 5.59 -11.48 2.92
CA ASP A 87 6.02 -10.62 4.01
C ASP A 87 6.90 -9.49 3.48
N LEU A 88 6.36 -8.27 3.53
CA LEU A 88 7.03 -7.02 3.18
C LEU A 88 7.18 -6.13 4.43
N SER A 89 7.14 -6.70 5.62
CA SER A 89 7.20 -5.93 6.86
C SER A 89 8.52 -5.16 6.97
N GLY A 90 8.43 -3.86 7.25
CA GLY A 90 9.58 -2.97 7.33
C GLY A 90 10.31 -2.73 6.00
N LEU A 91 9.78 -3.21 4.87
CA LEU A 91 10.40 -2.96 3.56
C LEU A 91 10.40 -1.46 3.25
N ASN A 92 11.55 -0.94 2.82
CA ASN A 92 11.68 0.43 2.37
C ASN A 92 11.29 0.54 0.90
N LEU A 93 10.17 1.24 0.62
CA LEU A 93 9.68 1.58 -0.71
C LEU A 93 9.57 3.11 -0.89
N GLU A 94 10.44 3.87 -0.22
CA GLU A 94 10.47 5.31 -0.36
C GLU A 94 10.79 5.73 -1.80
N ARG A 95 9.94 6.62 -2.35
CA ARG A 95 10.03 7.09 -3.74
C ARG A 95 9.97 5.98 -4.78
N ALA A 96 9.51 4.78 -4.41
CA ALA A 96 9.32 3.68 -5.33
C ALA A 96 8.14 3.93 -6.28
N ALA A 97 8.21 3.34 -7.46
CA ALA A 97 7.11 3.23 -8.39
C ALA A 97 6.40 1.87 -8.23
N LEU A 98 5.11 1.90 -7.90
CA LEU A 98 4.24 0.73 -7.84
C LEU A 98 3.11 0.92 -8.84
N HIS A 99 3.28 0.40 -10.06
CA HIS A 99 2.30 0.54 -11.14
C HIS A 99 1.66 -0.79 -11.50
N ARG A 100 0.31 -0.84 -11.48
CA ARG A 100 -0.47 -2.05 -11.72
C ARG A 100 0.00 -3.20 -10.85
N VAL A 101 -0.07 -2.99 -9.53
CA VAL A 101 0.32 -4.00 -8.54
C VAL A 101 -0.88 -4.50 -7.75
N SER A 102 -0.85 -5.77 -7.40
CA SER A 102 -1.83 -6.35 -6.48
C SER A 102 -1.14 -7.04 -5.31
N LEU A 103 -1.61 -6.74 -4.10
CA LEU A 103 -1.17 -7.40 -2.87
C LEU A 103 -2.38 -8.10 -2.24
N THR A 104 -2.30 -9.40 -2.08
CA THR A 104 -3.38 -10.20 -1.47
C THR A 104 -2.84 -10.96 -0.27
N GLU A 105 -3.48 -10.78 0.89
CA GLU A 105 -3.13 -11.47 2.14
C GLU A 105 -1.65 -11.31 2.53
N CYS A 106 -1.08 -10.14 2.19
CA CYS A 106 0.32 -9.82 2.50
C CYS A 106 0.45 -9.13 3.86
N ARG A 107 1.62 -9.28 4.45
CA ARG A 107 2.04 -8.51 5.61
C ARG A 107 2.98 -7.39 5.15
N ALA A 108 2.68 -6.15 5.51
CA ALA A 108 3.49 -4.97 5.22
C ALA A 108 3.51 -4.02 6.43
N THR A 109 3.56 -4.61 7.63
CA THR A 109 3.61 -3.85 8.88
C THR A 109 4.87 -3.00 8.94
N GLY A 110 4.72 -1.69 9.15
CA GLY A 110 5.84 -0.75 9.19
C GLY A 110 6.57 -0.54 7.86
N ALA A 111 6.02 -1.03 6.74
CA ALA A 111 6.62 -0.75 5.43
C ALA A 111 6.53 0.75 5.09
N SER A 112 7.60 1.29 4.48
CA SER A 112 7.68 2.70 4.10
C SER A 112 7.34 2.89 2.62
N PHE A 113 6.28 3.64 2.33
CA PHE A 113 5.88 4.13 1.02
C PHE A 113 5.99 5.67 0.94
N VAL A 114 6.88 6.26 1.75
CA VAL A 114 7.07 7.72 1.79
C VAL A 114 7.45 8.23 0.40
N GLU A 115 6.77 9.29 -0.07
CA GLU A 115 6.95 9.86 -1.41
C GLU A 115 6.77 8.87 -2.58
N ALA A 116 6.30 7.64 -2.32
CA ALA A 116 6.10 6.64 -3.37
C ALA A 116 4.96 7.02 -4.33
N SER A 117 5.03 6.49 -5.55
CA SER A 117 3.98 6.62 -6.57
C SER A 117 3.25 5.29 -6.72
N LEU A 118 2.02 5.22 -6.19
CA LEU A 118 1.14 4.07 -6.33
C LEU A 118 0.08 4.39 -7.40
N ARG A 119 0.11 3.69 -8.50
CA ARG A 119 -0.85 3.86 -9.59
C ARG A 119 -1.45 2.54 -10.02
N ASP A 120 -2.79 2.46 -10.06
CA ASP A 120 -3.50 1.21 -10.34
C ASP A 120 -3.10 0.10 -9.36
N ALA A 121 -3.12 0.39 -8.05
CA ALA A 121 -2.71 -0.55 -7.01
C ALA A 121 -3.91 -1.08 -6.22
N ALA A 122 -3.91 -2.39 -5.94
CA ALA A 122 -4.96 -3.06 -5.18
C ALA A 122 -4.37 -3.83 -3.99
N PHE A 123 -4.92 -3.60 -2.80
CA PHE A 123 -4.56 -4.29 -1.56
C PHE A 123 -5.80 -5.01 -1.02
N SER A 124 -5.71 -6.29 -0.76
CA SER A 124 -6.83 -7.08 -0.24
C SER A 124 -6.40 -7.96 0.92
N GLY A 125 -7.04 -7.80 2.07
CA GLY A 125 -6.76 -8.59 3.28
C GLY A 125 -5.35 -8.42 3.83
N CYS A 126 -4.71 -7.27 3.57
CA CYS A 126 -3.32 -7.03 3.97
C CYS A 126 -3.22 -6.46 5.40
N GLN A 127 -2.13 -6.83 6.09
CA GLN A 127 -1.75 -6.27 7.38
C GLN A 127 -0.70 -5.17 7.14
N MET A 128 -1.12 -3.90 7.27
CA MET A 128 -0.31 -2.72 6.96
C MET A 128 -0.27 -1.73 8.14
N ASP A 129 -0.39 -2.25 9.36
CA ASP A 129 -0.33 -1.43 10.57
C ASP A 129 1.02 -0.71 10.64
N TYR A 130 1.03 0.55 11.07
CA TYR A 130 2.21 1.41 11.16
C TYR A 130 2.91 1.69 9.81
N SER A 131 2.30 1.38 8.68
CA SER A 131 2.88 1.70 7.38
C SER A 131 2.91 3.21 7.13
N LEU A 132 3.92 3.66 6.39
CA LEU A 132 4.18 5.07 6.15
C LEU A 132 3.89 5.45 4.70
N PHE A 133 2.87 6.28 4.48
CA PHE A 133 2.48 6.82 3.18
C PHE A 133 2.61 8.34 3.09
N ALA A 134 3.42 8.95 3.99
CA ALA A 134 3.58 10.40 3.99
C ALA A 134 4.06 10.89 2.61
N LEU A 135 3.44 11.97 2.10
CA LEU A 135 3.75 12.57 0.80
C LEU A 135 3.56 11.64 -0.41
N ALA A 136 3.08 10.42 -0.22
CA ALA A 136 2.85 9.47 -1.30
C ALA A 136 1.76 9.96 -2.27
N ARG A 137 1.84 9.52 -3.51
CA ARG A 137 0.81 9.76 -4.54
C ARG A 137 0.06 8.46 -4.82
N LEU A 138 -1.22 8.45 -4.50
CA LEU A 138 -2.11 7.31 -4.70
C LEU A 138 -3.12 7.66 -5.79
N GLU A 139 -3.00 7.03 -6.95
CA GLU A 139 -3.88 7.21 -8.10
C GLU A 139 -4.56 5.90 -8.48
N ARG A 140 -5.89 5.83 -8.41
CA ARG A 140 -6.67 4.61 -8.61
C ARG A 140 -6.18 3.47 -7.72
N VAL A 141 -6.21 3.70 -6.40
CA VAL A 141 -5.80 2.72 -5.38
C VAL A 141 -7.03 2.22 -4.64
N GLN A 142 -7.13 0.91 -4.50
CA GLN A 142 -8.14 0.25 -3.71
C GLN A 142 -7.51 -0.52 -2.55
N MET A 143 -8.05 -0.35 -1.36
CA MET A 143 -7.69 -1.15 -0.18
C MET A 143 -8.96 -1.77 0.39
N ALA A 144 -9.04 -3.08 0.42
CA ALA A 144 -10.21 -3.82 0.89
C ALA A 144 -9.83 -4.79 2.01
N ARG A 145 -10.55 -4.73 3.13
CA ARG A 145 -10.33 -5.59 4.31
C ARG A 145 -8.88 -5.55 4.83
N CYS A 146 -8.24 -4.38 4.73
CA CYS A 146 -6.88 -4.17 5.20
C CYS A 146 -6.86 -3.62 6.63
N SER A 147 -5.83 -3.99 7.39
CA SER A 147 -5.49 -3.32 8.63
C SER A 147 -4.47 -2.22 8.36
N LEU A 148 -4.83 -0.99 8.70
CA LEU A 148 -4.05 0.24 8.53
C LEU A 148 -3.98 1.00 9.86
N ALA A 149 -4.04 0.28 11.00
CA ALA A 149 -3.98 0.93 12.30
C ALA A 149 -2.64 1.65 12.47
N GLN A 150 -2.70 2.90 12.95
CA GLN A 150 -1.54 3.77 13.12
C GLN A 150 -0.75 4.02 11.82
N ALA A 151 -1.34 3.78 10.65
CA ALA A 151 -0.71 4.13 9.37
C ALA A 151 -0.66 5.64 9.18
N VAL A 152 0.40 6.14 8.57
CA VAL A 152 0.66 7.57 8.40
C VAL A 152 0.48 7.97 6.94
N PHE A 153 -0.53 8.81 6.66
CA PHE A 153 -0.81 9.35 5.33
C PHE A 153 -0.57 10.87 5.23
N THR A 154 0.17 11.43 6.19
CA THR A 154 0.39 12.88 6.24
C THR A 154 0.76 13.48 4.88
N ASP A 155 -0.01 14.47 4.43
CA ASP A 155 0.14 15.18 3.15
C ASP A 155 0.17 14.27 1.89
N ALA A 156 -0.33 13.03 1.99
CA ALA A 156 -0.49 12.14 0.84
C ALA A 156 -1.55 12.69 -0.15
N LYS A 157 -1.34 12.45 -1.43
CA LYS A 157 -2.22 12.92 -2.50
C LYS A 157 -3.09 11.77 -2.99
N PHE A 158 -4.39 11.86 -2.78
CA PHE A 158 -5.37 10.87 -3.18
C PHE A 158 -6.10 11.31 -4.46
N GLN A 159 -6.11 10.42 -5.45
CA GLN A 159 -6.92 10.55 -6.65
C GLN A 159 -7.59 9.20 -6.95
N SER A 160 -8.92 9.12 -6.82
CA SER A 160 -9.66 7.86 -6.98
C SER A 160 -9.16 6.76 -6.02
N VAL A 161 -9.04 7.08 -4.74
CA VAL A 161 -8.69 6.12 -3.68
C VAL A 161 -9.97 5.60 -3.03
N HIS A 162 -10.02 4.29 -2.79
CA HIS A 162 -11.16 3.61 -2.18
C HIS A 162 -10.70 2.73 -1.02
N TRP A 163 -11.36 2.88 0.13
CA TRP A 163 -11.22 2.01 1.29
C TRP A 163 -12.53 1.30 1.56
N GLU A 164 -12.47 -0.01 1.67
CA GLU A 164 -13.65 -0.85 1.96
C GLU A 164 -13.33 -1.81 3.12
N SER A 165 -14.10 -1.71 4.20
CA SER A 165 -13.96 -2.57 5.38
C SER A 165 -12.52 -2.57 5.95
N CYS A 166 -11.85 -1.42 5.91
CA CYS A 166 -10.51 -1.26 6.46
C CYS A 166 -10.54 -0.78 7.91
N ARG A 167 -9.54 -1.19 8.68
CA ARG A 167 -9.31 -0.70 10.03
C ARG A 167 -8.26 0.42 9.98
N LEU A 168 -8.70 1.67 10.22
CA LEU A 168 -7.88 2.89 10.23
C LEU A 168 -7.74 3.47 11.63
N THR A 169 -7.84 2.63 12.67
CA THR A 169 -7.74 3.04 14.05
C THR A 169 -6.44 3.80 14.31
N GLY A 170 -6.53 5.06 14.72
CA GLY A 170 -5.37 5.91 15.00
C GLY A 170 -4.56 6.30 13.76
N ALA A 171 -5.06 6.09 12.56
CA ALA A 171 -4.37 6.51 11.35
C ALA A 171 -4.24 8.04 11.26
N ASP A 172 -3.09 8.53 10.84
CA ASP A 172 -2.83 9.94 10.60
C ASP A 172 -3.17 10.32 9.16
N LEU A 173 -4.22 11.13 9.01
CA LEU A 173 -4.74 11.64 7.74
C LEU A 173 -4.52 13.15 7.59
N CYS A 174 -3.61 13.75 8.38
CA CYS A 174 -3.30 15.16 8.30
C CYS A 174 -2.91 15.59 6.87
N GLY A 175 -3.60 16.60 6.34
CA GLY A 175 -3.33 17.13 4.99
C GLY A 175 -3.94 16.33 3.85
N VAL A 176 -4.63 15.21 4.13
CA VAL A 176 -5.31 14.38 3.11
C VAL A 176 -6.71 14.92 2.85
N ARG A 177 -7.09 15.04 1.58
CA ARG A 177 -8.45 15.41 1.18
C ARG A 177 -9.29 14.16 0.91
N LEU A 178 -10.30 13.93 1.77
CA LEU A 178 -11.17 12.76 1.70
C LEU A 178 -12.45 13.00 0.86
N LYS A 179 -12.51 14.12 0.13
CA LYS A 179 -13.68 14.49 -0.68
C LYS A 179 -14.08 13.40 -1.67
N GLY A 180 -15.33 12.97 -1.59
CA GLY A 180 -15.91 11.97 -2.47
C GLY A 180 -15.63 10.52 -2.07
N MET A 181 -14.88 10.29 -1.01
CA MET A 181 -14.67 8.95 -0.46
C MET A 181 -15.87 8.49 0.37
N ASP A 182 -16.29 7.27 0.16
CA ASP A 182 -17.26 6.59 1.03
C ASP A 182 -16.50 5.83 2.12
N LEU A 183 -16.59 6.33 3.36
CA LEU A 183 -15.83 5.81 4.49
C LEU A 183 -16.71 4.96 5.43
N ARG A 184 -18.01 4.78 5.14
CA ARG A 184 -19.00 4.19 6.05
C ARG A 184 -18.67 2.79 6.54
N THR A 185 -17.93 2.00 5.75
CA THR A 185 -17.59 0.62 6.09
C THR A 185 -16.29 0.48 6.87
N ASN A 186 -15.60 1.61 7.13
CA ASN A 186 -14.25 1.60 7.71
C ASN A 186 -14.30 1.99 9.20
N ASP A 187 -13.35 1.45 9.97
CA ASP A 187 -13.15 1.86 11.36
C ASP A 187 -12.19 3.08 11.39
N LEU A 188 -12.76 4.24 11.75
CA LEU A 188 -12.05 5.53 11.83
C LEU A 188 -11.77 5.94 13.30
N THR A 189 -11.83 5.02 14.24
CA THR A 189 -11.63 5.31 15.66
C THR A 189 -10.27 5.97 15.89
N ALA A 190 -10.25 7.06 16.64
CA ALA A 190 -9.04 7.80 17.01
C ALA A 190 -8.18 8.27 15.81
N MET A 191 -8.75 8.36 14.59
CA MET A 191 -8.02 8.93 13.46
C MET A 191 -7.58 10.35 13.75
N VAL A 192 -6.45 10.76 13.18
CA VAL A 192 -5.87 12.09 13.38
C VAL A 192 -6.08 12.93 12.13
N LEU A 193 -6.60 14.14 12.32
CA LEU A 193 -6.81 15.15 11.29
C LEU A 193 -6.17 16.46 11.76
N ARG A 194 -5.63 17.22 10.83
CA ARG A 194 -5.16 18.58 11.10
C ARG A 194 -6.32 19.56 11.16
N ASP A 195 -7.32 19.36 10.28
CA ASP A 195 -8.50 20.24 10.16
C ASP A 195 -9.70 19.42 9.67
N LEU A 196 -10.88 19.67 10.22
CA LEU A 196 -12.11 18.99 9.77
C LEU A 196 -12.48 19.26 8.31
N ARG A 197 -11.92 20.27 7.66
CA ARG A 197 -12.07 20.48 6.22
C ARG A 197 -11.52 19.33 5.39
N GLU A 198 -10.63 18.52 5.95
CA GLU A 198 -10.08 17.31 5.29
C GLU A 198 -11.15 16.25 5.01
N VAL A 199 -12.18 16.15 5.87
CA VAL A 199 -13.33 15.25 5.66
C VAL A 199 -14.47 15.89 4.87
N SER A 200 -14.32 17.13 4.42
CA SER A 200 -15.38 17.82 3.68
C SER A 200 -15.74 17.10 2.40
N GLY A 201 -17.02 16.70 2.27
CA GLY A 201 -17.53 15.96 1.11
C GLY A 201 -17.22 14.45 1.13
N ALA A 202 -16.68 13.91 2.22
CA ALA A 202 -16.67 12.48 2.47
C ALA A 202 -18.06 11.98 2.89
N VAL A 203 -18.36 10.71 2.63
CA VAL A 203 -19.59 10.04 3.08
C VAL A 203 -19.28 9.24 4.33
N LEU A 204 -19.99 9.56 5.43
CA LEU A 204 -19.78 8.99 6.75
C LEU A 204 -21.05 8.33 7.28
N SER A 205 -20.93 7.36 8.17
CA SER A 205 -22.04 6.87 8.99
C SER A 205 -22.38 7.85 10.12
N ALA A 206 -23.56 7.69 10.73
CA ALA A 206 -23.95 8.49 11.89
C ALA A 206 -22.97 8.32 13.07
N GLU A 207 -22.49 7.11 13.32
CA GLU A 207 -21.51 6.83 14.37
C GLU A 207 -20.18 7.54 14.10
N GLN A 208 -19.69 7.50 12.86
CA GLN A 208 -18.47 8.19 12.46
C GLN A 208 -18.61 9.72 12.57
N ALA A 209 -19.79 10.27 12.25
CA ALA A 209 -20.07 11.68 12.46
C ALA A 209 -20.01 12.08 13.96
N CYS A 210 -20.49 11.19 14.83
CA CYS A 210 -20.37 11.38 16.29
C CYS A 210 -18.91 11.38 16.75
N LEU A 211 -18.07 10.50 16.21
CA LEU A 211 -16.63 10.48 16.50
C LEU A 211 -15.96 11.80 16.09
N LEU A 212 -16.31 12.35 14.91
CA LEU A 212 -15.80 13.65 14.46
C LEU A 212 -16.27 14.80 15.36
N ALA A 213 -17.54 14.77 15.80
CA ALA A 213 -18.05 15.78 16.73
C ALA A 213 -17.27 15.77 18.06
N ALA A 214 -16.88 14.58 18.53
CA ALA A 214 -16.06 14.46 19.74
C ALA A 214 -14.65 15.05 19.56
N LEU A 215 -14.06 14.98 18.37
CA LEU A 215 -12.77 15.64 18.05
C LEU A 215 -12.87 17.18 18.15
N LEU A 216 -14.07 17.74 17.95
CA LEU A 216 -14.37 19.16 18.15
C LEU A 216 -14.62 19.53 19.63
N GLY A 217 -14.55 18.57 20.55
CA GLY A 217 -14.93 18.77 21.95
C GLY A 217 -16.44 18.77 22.20
N ALA A 218 -17.26 18.40 21.22
CA ALA A 218 -18.71 18.29 21.40
C ALA A 218 -19.06 17.04 22.21
N GLN A 219 -20.04 17.19 23.12
CA GLN A 219 -20.65 16.05 23.82
C GLN A 219 -21.84 15.54 23.02
N VAL A 220 -21.74 14.36 22.46
CA VAL A 220 -22.84 13.68 21.80
C VAL A 220 -23.61 12.86 22.83
N LYS A 221 -24.89 13.16 23.01
CA LYS A 221 -25.81 12.37 23.86
C LYS A 221 -26.74 11.61 22.92
N ILE A 222 -26.71 10.30 22.98
CA ILE A 222 -27.60 9.39 22.25
C ILE A 222 -28.75 9.02 23.13
#